data_ae13e5480257cc76a893d65d75a0adc8
#
_entry.id   ae13e5480257cc76a893d65d75a0adc8
#
_cell.length_a   1.000
_cell.length_b   1.000
_cell.length_c   1.000
_cell.angle_alpha   90.00
_cell.angle_beta   90.00
_cell.angle_gamma   90.00
#
_symmetry.space_group_name_H-M   'P 1'
#
loop_
_entity.id
_entity.type
_entity.pdbx_description
1 polymer ?
#
loop_
_entity_poly.entity_id
_entity_poly.type
_entity_poly.pdbx_seq_one_letter_code
_entity_poly.pdbx_strand_id
1 'polypeptide(L)'
;MRIPLLQDDVLSWYAANKRDLPWRKTTDVYEILVSEIMLQQTQVDRVIPKYLAFLKQFPTARHLAKAPTADVITAWAGLGYNRRAINLQKAAQQLVGGIPDDLTELAGVGPYTANAVRCFALQQDVPVVDTNIRRIFSRAFFAGKGTAEEIDATVAQAVPAKRGVAWNNALMDFGSMLCTANSPKCSACPLQKSCTAFKAGTQDTYFRIAPPQKKFEGSRRQYRGKILQFLRETPALKLPALAKQLKKPLAWTTKLAEELQGEGLVQLRNDSAMLPGKKRK
;
A
#
# COMPACT_ATOMS: atom_id res chain seq x y z
N MET A 1 -8.86 -28.41 5.58
CA MET A 1 -8.99 -27.31 6.59
C MET A 1 -10.46 -26.99 6.82
N ARG A 2 -10.87 -26.67 8.06
CA ARG A 2 -12.23 -26.16 8.37
C ARG A 2 -12.12 -24.70 8.81
N ILE A 3 -13.04 -23.83 8.37
CA ILE A 3 -13.00 -22.38 8.66
C ILE A 3 -13.00 -22.09 10.18
N PRO A 4 -13.87 -22.70 11.03
CA PRO A 4 -13.85 -22.41 12.47
C PRO A 4 -12.49 -22.72 13.12
N LEU A 5 -11.83 -23.82 12.74
CA LEU A 5 -10.51 -24.18 13.25
C LEU A 5 -9.44 -23.16 12.83
N LEU A 6 -9.49 -22.67 11.59
CA LEU A 6 -8.61 -21.60 11.13
C LEU A 6 -8.82 -20.32 11.94
N GLN A 7 -10.09 -19.94 12.22
CA GLN A 7 -10.43 -18.75 12.98
C GLN A 7 -9.88 -18.83 14.40
N ASP A 8 -10.11 -19.93 15.09
CA ASP A 8 -9.68 -20.14 16.48
C ASP A 8 -8.16 -20.12 16.60
N ASP A 9 -7.46 -20.87 15.76
CA ASP A 9 -6.00 -20.95 15.78
C ASP A 9 -5.33 -19.61 15.45
N VAL A 10 -5.80 -18.90 14.40
CA VAL A 10 -5.22 -17.62 13.96
C VAL A 10 -5.51 -16.51 14.97
N LEU A 11 -6.73 -16.43 15.51
CA LEU A 11 -7.08 -15.40 16.49
C LEU A 11 -6.41 -15.64 17.85
N SER A 12 -6.27 -16.88 18.30
CA SER A 12 -5.49 -17.22 19.49
C SER A 12 -4.02 -16.84 19.35
N TRP A 13 -3.42 -17.17 18.21
CA TRP A 13 -2.06 -16.75 17.92
C TRP A 13 -1.92 -15.23 17.88
N TYR A 14 -2.86 -14.54 17.26
CA TYR A 14 -2.84 -13.07 17.16
C TYR A 14 -2.94 -12.39 18.52
N ALA A 15 -3.71 -12.92 19.45
CA ALA A 15 -3.81 -12.36 20.80
C ALA A 15 -2.45 -12.22 21.50
N ALA A 16 -1.54 -13.18 21.26
CA ALA A 16 -0.20 -13.21 21.84
C ALA A 16 0.88 -12.51 21.00
N ASN A 17 0.64 -12.32 19.69
CA ASN A 17 1.69 -11.93 18.75
C ASN A 17 1.38 -10.65 17.93
N LYS A 18 0.28 -9.94 18.21
CA LYS A 18 -0.15 -8.76 17.46
C LYS A 18 0.91 -7.67 17.44
N ARG A 19 1.16 -7.10 16.27
CA ARG A 19 2.07 -5.96 16.11
C ARG A 19 1.39 -4.67 16.60
N ASP A 20 2.16 -3.83 17.32
CA ASP A 20 1.72 -2.48 17.67
C ASP A 20 2.00 -1.51 16.51
N LEU A 21 0.97 -1.20 15.73
CA LEU A 21 1.09 -0.33 14.57
C LEU A 21 0.22 0.92 14.77
N PRO A 22 0.74 2.14 14.45
CA PRO A 22 0.05 3.40 14.76
C PRO A 22 -1.34 3.50 14.14
N TRP A 23 -1.54 3.03 12.91
CA TRP A 23 -2.83 3.03 12.22
C TRP A 23 -3.86 2.01 12.76
N ARG A 24 -3.47 1.14 13.71
CA ARG A 24 -4.39 0.26 14.43
C ARG A 24 -5.00 0.90 15.68
N LYS A 25 -4.57 2.14 16.00
CA LYS A 25 -5.02 2.89 17.20
C LYS A 25 -6.07 3.94 16.84
N THR A 26 -6.52 3.99 15.62
CA THR A 26 -7.49 4.95 15.10
C THR A 26 -8.58 4.25 14.30
N THR A 27 -9.74 4.89 14.22
CA THR A 27 -10.84 4.55 13.31
C THR A 27 -11.17 5.71 12.36
N ASP A 28 -10.34 6.74 12.33
CA ASP A 28 -10.52 7.86 11.41
C ASP A 28 -10.28 7.40 9.96
N VAL A 29 -11.25 7.67 9.08
CA VAL A 29 -11.22 7.25 7.67
C VAL A 29 -10.01 7.81 6.94
N TYR A 30 -9.65 9.07 7.21
CA TYR A 30 -8.51 9.71 6.57
C TYR A 30 -7.19 9.08 7.02
N GLU A 31 -7.01 8.86 8.32
CA GLU A 31 -5.79 8.27 8.88
C GLU A 31 -5.61 6.82 8.39
N ILE A 32 -6.67 6.02 8.35
CA ILE A 32 -6.65 4.66 7.77
C ILE A 32 -6.31 4.72 6.28
N LEU A 33 -6.94 5.63 5.51
CA LEU A 33 -6.66 5.77 4.08
C LEU A 33 -5.18 6.15 3.83
N VAL A 34 -4.62 7.07 4.63
CA VAL A 34 -3.19 7.44 4.56
C VAL A 34 -2.30 6.21 4.74
N SER A 35 -2.56 5.40 5.79
CA SER A 35 -1.77 4.18 6.04
C SER A 35 -1.89 3.17 4.91
N GLU A 36 -3.10 2.89 4.43
CA GLU A 36 -3.34 1.90 3.38
C GLU A 36 -2.66 2.29 2.05
N ILE A 37 -2.76 3.57 1.67
CA ILE A 37 -2.08 4.05 0.46
C ILE A 37 -0.55 4.06 0.63
N MET A 38 -0.02 4.37 1.82
CA MET A 38 1.41 4.29 2.09
C MET A 38 1.94 2.86 2.05
N LEU A 39 1.16 1.89 2.53
CA LEU A 39 1.52 0.47 2.58
C LEU A 39 1.50 -0.21 1.21
N GLN A 40 0.83 0.37 0.19
CA GLN A 40 0.88 -0.18 -1.17
C GLN A 40 2.33 -0.34 -1.64
N GLN A 41 2.81 -1.59 -1.76
CA GLN A 41 4.18 -1.94 -2.21
C GLN A 41 5.32 -1.29 -1.38
N THR A 42 5.05 -0.93 -0.12
CA THR A 42 6.04 -0.37 0.80
C THR A 42 6.07 -1.16 2.10
N GLN A 43 7.26 -1.45 2.62
CA GLN A 43 7.43 -2.21 3.85
C GLN A 43 6.97 -1.41 5.07
N VAL A 44 6.37 -2.10 6.05
CA VAL A 44 5.80 -1.52 7.28
C VAL A 44 6.77 -0.62 8.01
N ASP A 45 8.00 -1.09 8.26
CA ASP A 45 9.03 -0.35 9.02
C ASP A 45 9.40 0.98 8.36
N ARG A 46 9.30 1.06 7.03
CA ARG A 46 9.49 2.31 6.28
C ARG A 46 8.27 3.23 6.38
N VAL A 47 7.08 2.66 6.47
CA VAL A 47 5.82 3.43 6.54
C VAL A 47 5.62 4.07 7.91
N ILE A 48 5.91 3.38 9.02
CA ILE A 48 5.66 3.89 10.37
C ILE A 48 6.17 5.33 10.57
N PRO A 49 7.46 5.64 10.40
CA PRO A 49 7.95 7.01 10.61
C PRO A 49 7.37 8.02 9.62
N LYS A 50 7.08 7.59 8.39
CA LYS A 50 6.48 8.45 7.36
C LYS A 50 5.03 8.78 7.63
N TYR A 51 4.25 7.82 8.10
CA TYR A 51 2.86 8.00 8.49
C TYR A 51 2.74 9.02 9.62
N LEU A 52 3.52 8.87 10.68
CA LEU A 52 3.50 9.79 11.81
C LEU A 52 3.91 11.22 11.40
N ALA A 53 4.98 11.35 10.62
CA ALA A 53 5.43 12.66 10.12
C ALA A 53 4.40 13.30 9.17
N PHE A 54 3.74 12.50 8.34
CA PHE A 54 2.73 12.96 7.38
C PHE A 54 1.48 13.46 8.10
N LEU A 55 0.97 12.73 9.09
CA LEU A 55 -0.19 13.16 9.87
C LEU A 55 0.12 14.38 10.76
N LYS A 56 1.36 14.51 11.25
CA LYS A 56 1.79 15.75 11.93
C LYS A 56 1.71 16.96 11.02
N GLN A 57 2.07 16.82 9.74
CA GLN A 57 2.04 17.91 8.75
C GLN A 57 0.63 18.15 8.17
N PHE A 58 -0.14 17.08 7.97
CA PHE A 58 -1.48 17.10 7.41
C PHE A 58 -2.44 16.31 8.31
N PRO A 59 -2.87 16.90 9.44
CA PRO A 59 -3.59 16.16 10.47
C PRO A 59 -5.03 15.77 10.09
N THR A 60 -5.60 16.35 9.03
CA THR A 60 -6.94 16.00 8.55
C THR A 60 -6.99 16.01 7.02
N ALA A 61 -8.01 15.36 6.44
CA ALA A 61 -8.28 15.41 5.01
C ALA A 61 -8.35 16.86 4.48
N ARG A 62 -8.93 17.77 5.23
CA ARG A 62 -9.02 19.21 4.88
C ARG A 62 -7.65 19.88 4.78
N HIS A 63 -6.73 19.55 5.68
CA HIS A 63 -5.35 20.09 5.63
C HIS A 63 -4.62 19.58 4.39
N LEU A 64 -4.71 18.27 4.10
CA LEU A 64 -4.09 17.68 2.92
C LEU A 64 -4.71 18.20 1.61
N ALA A 65 -6.03 18.34 1.57
CA ALA A 65 -6.76 18.86 0.41
C ALA A 65 -6.32 20.27 -0.01
N LYS A 66 -6.03 21.13 0.96
CA LYS A 66 -5.64 22.53 0.75
C LYS A 66 -4.12 22.72 0.59
N ALA A 67 -3.33 21.72 0.90
CA ALA A 67 -1.87 21.82 0.86
C ALA A 67 -1.36 22.05 -0.58
N PRO A 68 -0.29 22.84 -0.77
CA PRO A 68 0.43 22.87 -2.03
C PRO A 68 0.89 21.46 -2.42
N THR A 69 0.68 21.05 -3.66
CA THR A 69 1.07 19.71 -4.12
C THR A 69 2.57 19.46 -3.96
N ALA A 70 3.41 20.49 -4.08
CA ALA A 70 4.85 20.42 -3.81
C ALA A 70 5.15 19.93 -2.38
N ASP A 71 4.38 20.38 -1.39
CA ASP A 71 4.57 19.98 0.01
C ASP A 71 4.17 18.52 0.22
N VAL A 72 3.08 18.10 -0.42
CA VAL A 72 2.62 16.70 -0.39
C VAL A 72 3.67 15.75 -1.02
N ILE A 73 4.21 16.11 -2.20
CA ILE A 73 5.29 15.35 -2.87
C ILE A 73 6.55 15.32 -1.98
N THR A 74 6.84 16.39 -1.27
CA THR A 74 7.99 16.48 -0.38
C THR A 74 7.82 15.60 0.84
N ALA A 75 6.67 15.62 1.49
CA ALA A 75 6.35 14.75 2.63
C ALA A 75 6.36 13.26 2.24
N TRP A 76 6.01 12.95 0.98
CA TRP A 76 6.02 11.58 0.45
C TRP A 76 7.41 11.03 0.14
N ALA A 77 8.46 11.84 0.29
CA ALA A 77 9.82 11.44 -0.07
C ALA A 77 10.25 10.13 0.63
N GLY A 78 10.86 9.22 -0.14
CA GLY A 78 11.35 7.92 0.36
C GLY A 78 10.32 6.77 0.30
N LEU A 79 9.04 7.03 0.06
CA LEU A 79 8.03 5.97 -0.09
C LEU A 79 7.98 5.37 -1.50
N GLY A 80 8.43 6.10 -2.51
CA GLY A 80 8.33 5.69 -3.92
C GLY A 80 6.90 5.72 -4.46
N TYR A 81 6.72 5.28 -5.72
CA TYR A 81 5.40 5.27 -6.38
C TYR A 81 4.63 6.58 -6.15
N ASN A 82 5.27 7.70 -6.47
CA ASN A 82 4.89 9.05 -6.05
C ASN A 82 3.49 9.49 -6.54
N ARG A 83 2.93 8.86 -7.59
CA ARG A 83 1.55 9.08 -8.03
C ARG A 83 0.54 8.81 -6.90
N ARG A 84 0.88 7.93 -5.96
CA ARG A 84 0.03 7.68 -4.77
C ARG A 84 -0.18 8.92 -3.92
N ALA A 85 0.84 9.79 -3.81
CA ALA A 85 0.72 11.07 -3.10
C ALA A 85 -0.31 12.00 -3.74
N ILE A 86 -0.31 12.07 -5.07
CA ILE A 86 -1.29 12.87 -5.83
C ILE A 86 -2.69 12.28 -5.66
N ASN A 87 -2.82 10.96 -5.78
CA ASN A 87 -4.11 10.28 -5.60
C ASN A 87 -4.63 10.48 -4.16
N LEU A 88 -3.77 10.36 -3.15
CA LEU A 88 -4.15 10.58 -1.75
C LEU A 88 -4.62 12.03 -1.53
N GLN A 89 -3.95 13.02 -2.13
CA GLN A 89 -4.40 14.42 -2.05
C GLN A 89 -5.78 14.60 -2.71
N LYS A 90 -6.01 14.01 -3.88
CA LYS A 90 -7.32 14.03 -4.56
C LYS A 90 -8.39 13.33 -3.73
N ALA A 91 -8.09 12.15 -3.17
CA ALA A 91 -9.01 11.45 -2.28
C ALA A 91 -9.36 12.30 -1.04
N ALA A 92 -8.37 13.01 -0.46
CA ALA A 92 -8.62 13.95 0.63
C ALA A 92 -9.52 15.11 0.22
N GLN A 93 -9.39 15.64 -1.01
CA GLN A 93 -10.30 16.66 -1.55
C GLN A 93 -11.73 16.14 -1.66
N GLN A 94 -11.91 14.91 -2.12
CA GLN A 94 -13.21 14.25 -2.20
C GLN A 94 -13.82 14.03 -0.80
N LEU A 95 -13.01 13.55 0.16
CA LEU A 95 -13.44 13.31 1.55
C LEU A 95 -13.89 14.59 2.29
N VAL A 96 -13.44 15.77 1.88
CA VAL A 96 -13.94 17.06 2.45
C VAL A 96 -15.42 17.26 2.16
N GLY A 97 -15.95 16.70 1.07
CA GLY A 97 -17.36 16.71 0.72
C GLY A 97 -18.21 15.65 1.41
N GLY A 98 -17.56 14.73 2.13
CA GLY A 98 -18.19 13.58 2.79
C GLY A 98 -17.57 12.25 2.37
N ILE A 99 -17.91 11.20 3.08
CA ILE A 99 -17.50 9.83 2.74
C ILE A 99 -18.49 9.30 1.69
N PRO A 100 -18.04 8.92 0.47
CA PRO A 100 -18.94 8.37 -0.53
C PRO A 100 -19.42 6.96 -0.14
N ASP A 101 -20.59 6.57 -0.60
CA ASP A 101 -21.14 5.22 -0.38
C ASP A 101 -20.24 4.16 -1.05
N ASP A 102 -19.78 4.43 -2.26
CA ASP A 102 -18.74 3.62 -2.91
C ASP A 102 -17.36 4.26 -2.75
N LEU A 103 -16.58 3.70 -1.82
CA LEU A 103 -15.22 4.16 -1.56
C LEU A 103 -14.27 3.98 -2.76
N THR A 104 -14.63 3.19 -3.78
CA THR A 104 -13.81 3.05 -5.00
C THR A 104 -13.86 4.30 -5.89
N GLU A 105 -14.77 5.23 -5.65
CA GLU A 105 -14.82 6.54 -6.30
C GLU A 105 -13.67 7.47 -5.85
N LEU A 106 -13.07 7.18 -4.68
CA LEU A 106 -11.94 7.96 -4.18
C LEU A 106 -10.69 7.68 -5.04
N ALA A 107 -9.97 8.75 -5.36
CA ALA A 107 -8.79 8.68 -6.22
C ALA A 107 -7.71 7.73 -5.65
N GLY A 108 -7.37 6.68 -6.41
CA GLY A 108 -6.36 5.68 -6.02
C GLY A 108 -6.83 4.62 -5.05
N VAL A 109 -8.13 4.55 -4.78
CA VAL A 109 -8.79 3.53 -3.98
C VAL A 109 -9.35 2.45 -4.89
N GLY A 110 -8.79 1.26 -4.82
CA GLY A 110 -9.33 0.05 -5.46
C GLY A 110 -10.14 -0.79 -4.47
N PRO A 111 -10.70 -1.93 -4.92
CA PRO A 111 -11.52 -2.81 -4.08
C PRO A 111 -10.86 -3.23 -2.76
N TYR A 112 -9.56 -3.53 -2.79
CA TYR A 112 -8.79 -3.84 -1.58
C TYR A 112 -8.81 -2.68 -0.58
N THR A 113 -8.41 -1.47 -1.02
CA THR A 113 -8.32 -0.29 -0.14
C THR A 113 -9.70 0.13 0.36
N ALA A 114 -10.73 0.02 -0.48
CA ALA A 114 -12.12 0.26 -0.08
C ALA A 114 -12.55 -0.68 1.06
N ASN A 115 -12.29 -1.97 0.92
CA ASN A 115 -12.60 -2.95 1.98
C ASN A 115 -11.75 -2.76 3.24
N ALA A 116 -10.47 -2.35 3.11
CA ALA A 116 -9.63 -2.00 4.25
C ALA A 116 -10.23 -0.82 5.04
N VAL A 117 -10.65 0.24 4.36
CA VAL A 117 -11.32 1.39 5.00
C VAL A 117 -12.65 0.98 5.63
N ARG A 118 -13.50 0.20 4.91
CA ARG A 118 -14.75 -0.33 5.48
C ARG A 118 -14.51 -1.15 6.75
N CYS A 119 -13.50 -2.02 6.72
CA CYS A 119 -13.18 -2.87 7.87
C CYS A 119 -12.58 -2.05 9.01
N PHE A 120 -11.48 -1.32 8.77
CA PHE A 120 -10.70 -0.74 9.86
C PHE A 120 -11.22 0.60 10.35
N ALA A 121 -11.84 1.42 9.49
CA ALA A 121 -12.44 2.70 9.88
C ALA A 121 -13.93 2.57 10.19
N LEU A 122 -14.70 1.94 9.30
CA LEU A 122 -16.16 1.84 9.45
C LEU A 122 -16.60 0.58 10.23
N GLN A 123 -15.65 -0.22 10.73
CA GLN A 123 -15.87 -1.39 11.59
C GLN A 123 -16.80 -2.46 10.99
N GLN A 124 -16.81 -2.58 9.65
CA GLN A 124 -17.62 -3.56 8.93
C GLN A 124 -16.92 -4.92 8.85
N ASP A 125 -17.67 -5.98 8.96
CA ASP A 125 -17.17 -7.36 8.82
C ASP A 125 -17.04 -7.72 7.33
N VAL A 126 -16.05 -7.16 6.67
CA VAL A 126 -15.75 -7.41 5.24
C VAL A 126 -14.36 -8.03 5.07
N PRO A 127 -14.14 -8.83 4.01
CA PRO A 127 -12.84 -9.41 3.72
C PRO A 127 -11.88 -8.34 3.19
N VAL A 128 -10.64 -8.28 3.75
CA VAL A 128 -9.57 -7.39 3.27
C VAL A 128 -8.49 -8.23 2.61
N VAL A 129 -8.71 -8.59 1.34
CA VAL A 129 -7.93 -9.63 0.67
C VAL A 129 -6.66 -9.08 0.04
N ASP A 130 -5.52 -9.20 0.74
CA ASP A 130 -4.20 -8.89 0.21
C ASP A 130 -3.46 -10.16 -0.29
N THR A 131 -2.22 -9.97 -0.74
CA THR A 131 -1.37 -11.08 -1.19
C THR A 131 -0.98 -12.04 -0.07
N ASN A 132 -0.93 -11.58 1.18
CA ASN A 132 -0.63 -12.43 2.33
C ASN A 132 -1.82 -13.32 2.67
N ILE A 133 -3.01 -12.74 2.69
CA ILE A 133 -4.26 -13.46 2.97
C ILE A 133 -4.53 -14.51 1.89
N ARG A 134 -4.42 -14.13 0.59
CA ARG A 134 -4.53 -15.13 -0.49
C ARG A 134 -3.52 -16.26 -0.35
N ARG A 135 -2.27 -15.98 0.04
CA ARG A 135 -1.24 -16.99 0.25
C ARG A 135 -1.60 -17.95 1.37
N ILE A 136 -2.09 -17.42 2.51
CA ILE A 136 -2.53 -18.24 3.64
C ILE A 136 -3.63 -19.21 3.19
N PHE A 137 -4.68 -18.68 2.55
CA PHE A 137 -5.82 -19.48 2.13
C PHE A 137 -5.45 -20.47 1.02
N SER A 138 -4.65 -20.07 0.03
CA SER A 138 -4.11 -20.96 -1.00
C SER A 138 -3.39 -22.17 -0.39
N ARG A 139 -2.55 -21.94 0.61
CA ARG A 139 -1.83 -23.03 1.30
C ARG A 139 -2.73 -23.85 2.22
N ALA A 140 -3.55 -23.16 3.02
CA ALA A 140 -4.34 -23.82 4.05
C ALA A 140 -5.47 -24.70 3.49
N PHE A 141 -6.11 -24.29 2.39
CA PHE A 141 -7.27 -24.97 1.81
C PHE A 141 -6.99 -25.68 0.48
N PHE A 142 -6.09 -25.14 -0.34
CA PHE A 142 -5.89 -25.56 -1.73
C PHE A 142 -4.50 -26.14 -2.02
N ALA A 143 -3.73 -26.52 -0.99
CA ALA A 143 -2.37 -27.08 -1.11
C ALA A 143 -1.41 -26.22 -1.95
N GLY A 144 -1.55 -24.88 -1.90
CA GLY A 144 -0.77 -23.92 -2.70
C GLY A 144 -1.30 -23.68 -4.11
N LYS A 145 -2.41 -24.30 -4.48
CA LYS A 145 -3.13 -24.17 -5.75
C LYS A 145 -4.42 -23.34 -5.54
N GLY A 146 -5.39 -23.50 -6.41
CA GLY A 146 -6.65 -22.78 -6.39
C GLY A 146 -6.63 -21.57 -7.31
N THR A 147 -7.81 -21.17 -7.81
CA THR A 147 -7.98 -19.92 -8.58
C THR A 147 -8.14 -18.73 -7.64
N ALA A 148 -8.02 -17.53 -8.17
CA ALA A 148 -8.27 -16.30 -7.39
C ALA A 148 -9.70 -16.28 -6.83
N GLU A 149 -10.66 -16.68 -7.64
CA GLU A 149 -12.08 -16.69 -7.32
C GLU A 149 -12.41 -17.67 -6.19
N GLU A 150 -11.86 -18.89 -6.23
CA GLU A 150 -12.04 -19.90 -5.19
C GLU A 150 -11.43 -19.45 -3.85
N ILE A 151 -10.24 -18.86 -3.92
CA ILE A 151 -9.53 -18.36 -2.74
C ILE A 151 -10.31 -17.19 -2.13
N ASP A 152 -10.68 -16.19 -2.94
CA ASP A 152 -11.36 -14.99 -2.48
C ASP A 152 -12.77 -15.32 -1.92
N ALA A 153 -13.50 -16.26 -2.52
CA ALA A 153 -14.76 -16.76 -1.99
C ALA A 153 -14.59 -17.43 -0.62
N THR A 154 -13.54 -18.24 -0.45
CA THR A 154 -13.24 -18.88 0.83
C THR A 154 -12.83 -17.86 1.89
N VAL A 155 -12.07 -16.82 1.52
CA VAL A 155 -11.71 -15.72 2.42
C VAL A 155 -12.97 -14.98 2.88
N ALA A 156 -13.90 -14.69 1.97
CA ALA A 156 -15.15 -13.98 2.29
C ALA A 156 -16.01 -14.77 3.29
N GLN A 157 -16.13 -16.09 3.10
CA GLN A 157 -16.84 -16.97 4.02
C GLN A 157 -16.19 -17.08 5.40
N ALA A 158 -14.88 -16.80 5.49
CA ALA A 158 -14.10 -16.94 6.70
C ALA A 158 -14.09 -15.70 7.59
N VAL A 159 -14.77 -14.62 7.23
CA VAL A 159 -14.85 -13.41 8.08
C VAL A 159 -15.83 -13.68 9.23
N PRO A 160 -15.38 -13.70 10.50
CA PRO A 160 -16.27 -13.96 11.63
C PRO A 160 -17.07 -12.70 11.97
N ALA A 161 -18.38 -12.89 12.24
CA ALA A 161 -19.28 -11.81 12.67
C ALA A 161 -18.75 -11.09 13.92
N LYS A 162 -18.82 -9.76 13.92
CA LYS A 162 -18.37 -8.86 15.01
C LYS A 162 -16.87 -8.94 15.34
N ARG A 163 -16.06 -9.59 14.49
CA ARG A 163 -14.61 -9.75 14.69
C ARG A 163 -13.79 -9.44 13.43
N GLY A 164 -14.37 -8.83 12.40
CA GLY A 164 -13.72 -8.57 11.11
C GLY A 164 -12.40 -7.80 11.23
N VAL A 165 -12.35 -6.76 12.07
CA VAL A 165 -11.12 -5.97 12.31
C VAL A 165 -10.01 -6.83 12.90
N ALA A 166 -10.30 -7.56 13.97
CA ALA A 166 -9.31 -8.44 14.62
C ALA A 166 -8.86 -9.54 13.66
N TRP A 167 -9.79 -10.13 12.90
CA TRP A 167 -9.55 -11.18 11.93
C TRP A 167 -8.63 -10.77 10.79
N ASN A 168 -8.95 -9.67 10.10
CA ASN A 168 -8.13 -9.19 8.99
C ASN A 168 -6.73 -8.78 9.47
N ASN A 169 -6.62 -8.10 10.61
CA ASN A 169 -5.33 -7.78 11.22
C ASN A 169 -4.54 -9.04 11.60
N ALA A 170 -5.20 -10.05 12.15
CA ALA A 170 -4.59 -11.33 12.50
C ALA A 170 -4.00 -12.03 11.26
N LEU A 171 -4.77 -12.11 10.17
CA LEU A 171 -4.31 -12.70 8.93
C LEU A 171 -3.12 -11.95 8.32
N MET A 172 -3.13 -10.61 8.35
CA MET A 172 -2.01 -9.81 7.87
C MET A 172 -0.73 -10.08 8.68
N ASP A 173 -0.82 -10.14 10.00
CA ASP A 173 0.31 -10.46 10.87
C ASP A 173 0.78 -11.91 10.66
N PHE A 174 -0.13 -12.85 10.63
CA PHE A 174 0.15 -14.26 10.40
C PHE A 174 0.87 -14.49 9.07
N GLY A 175 0.41 -13.84 8.00
CA GLY A 175 1.03 -13.91 6.68
C GLY A 175 2.42 -13.28 6.62
N SER A 176 2.66 -12.21 7.36
CA SER A 176 3.95 -11.52 7.38
C SER A 176 4.98 -12.17 8.31
N MET A 177 4.55 -12.83 9.38
CA MET A 177 5.43 -13.34 10.44
C MET A 177 5.64 -14.86 10.41
N LEU A 178 4.61 -15.63 10.04
CA LEU A 178 4.62 -17.10 10.00
C LEU A 178 4.49 -17.67 8.59
N CYS A 179 3.36 -17.42 7.93
CA CYS A 179 3.08 -17.96 6.60
C CYS A 179 3.71 -17.08 5.51
N THR A 180 5.02 -16.84 5.60
CA THR A 180 5.77 -15.96 4.69
C THR A 180 5.81 -16.51 3.24
N ALA A 181 6.12 -15.64 2.27
CA ALA A 181 6.19 -16.02 0.86
C ALA A 181 7.30 -17.04 0.61
N ASN A 182 8.47 -16.76 1.15
CA ASN A 182 9.63 -17.66 1.09
C ASN A 182 9.90 -18.19 2.50
N SER A 183 10.26 -19.47 2.62
CA SER A 183 10.60 -20.13 3.88
C SER A 183 9.55 -19.92 4.99
N PRO A 184 8.30 -20.39 4.80
CA PRO A 184 7.26 -20.28 5.82
C PRO A 184 7.66 -21.04 7.09
N LYS A 185 7.38 -20.48 8.26
CA LYS A 185 7.75 -21.05 9.56
C LYS A 185 6.74 -22.12 10.01
N CYS A 186 6.61 -23.17 9.24
CA CYS A 186 5.60 -24.20 9.47
C CYS A 186 5.75 -24.94 10.80
N SER A 187 6.98 -25.12 11.33
CA SER A 187 7.22 -25.76 12.62
C SER A 187 6.64 -24.99 13.81
N ALA A 188 6.52 -23.66 13.70
CA ALA A 188 5.94 -22.80 14.72
C ALA A 188 4.47 -22.39 14.39
N CYS A 189 3.90 -22.94 13.32
CA CYS A 189 2.59 -22.53 12.83
C CYS A 189 1.47 -23.34 13.53
N PRO A 190 0.50 -22.70 14.18
CA PRO A 190 -0.63 -23.39 14.82
C PRO A 190 -1.47 -24.18 13.83
N LEU A 191 -1.47 -23.79 12.55
CA LEU A 191 -2.19 -24.47 11.49
C LEU A 191 -1.46 -25.70 10.93
N GLN A 192 -0.25 -26.04 11.39
CA GLN A 192 0.60 -27.06 10.79
C GLN A 192 -0.15 -28.39 10.55
N LYS A 193 -0.81 -28.90 11.61
CA LYS A 193 -1.52 -30.18 11.58
C LYS A 193 -2.74 -30.18 10.67
N SER A 194 -3.36 -29.04 10.42
CA SER A 194 -4.59 -28.89 9.64
C SER A 194 -4.35 -28.35 8.22
N CYS A 195 -3.17 -27.76 7.95
CA CYS A 195 -2.82 -27.13 6.68
C CYS A 195 -2.67 -28.16 5.54
N THR A 196 -3.44 -27.98 4.45
CA THR A 196 -3.39 -28.92 3.31
C THR A 196 -2.06 -28.86 2.57
N ALA A 197 -1.43 -27.69 2.43
CA ALA A 197 -0.12 -27.57 1.80
C ALA A 197 0.97 -28.26 2.62
N PHE A 198 0.94 -28.16 3.95
CA PHE A 198 1.92 -28.84 4.80
C PHE A 198 1.78 -30.36 4.70
N LYS A 199 0.55 -30.87 4.76
CA LYS A 199 0.27 -32.31 4.60
C LYS A 199 0.69 -32.86 3.24
N ALA A 200 0.57 -32.05 2.19
CA ALA A 200 0.93 -32.42 0.83
C ALA A 200 2.41 -32.15 0.48
N GLY A 201 3.21 -31.59 1.40
CA GLY A 201 4.60 -31.21 1.12
C GLY A 201 4.75 -30.04 0.12
N THR A 202 3.72 -29.21 -0.04
CA THR A 202 3.65 -28.12 -1.03
C THR A 202 3.68 -26.73 -0.40
N GLN A 203 4.16 -26.59 0.83
CA GLN A 203 4.16 -25.32 1.58
C GLN A 203 4.98 -24.20 0.93
N ASP A 204 5.88 -24.50 0.01
CA ASP A 204 6.66 -23.51 -0.74
C ASP A 204 5.92 -22.98 -1.97
N THR A 205 4.79 -23.59 -2.34
CA THR A 205 3.91 -23.13 -3.41
C THR A 205 2.76 -22.29 -2.85
N TYR A 206 2.29 -21.32 -3.66
CA TYR A 206 1.09 -20.54 -3.37
C TYR A 206 0.65 -19.77 -4.60
N PHE A 207 -0.62 -19.36 -4.63
CA PHE A 207 -1.17 -18.52 -5.70
C PHE A 207 -0.46 -17.17 -5.75
N ARG A 208 0.01 -16.76 -6.93
CA ARG A 208 0.66 -15.46 -7.18
C ARG A 208 -0.12 -14.69 -8.24
N ILE A 209 -0.50 -13.45 -7.94
CA ILE A 209 -1.23 -12.57 -8.86
C ILE A 209 -0.31 -12.00 -9.94
N ALA A 210 0.94 -11.71 -9.59
CA ALA A 210 1.86 -11.02 -10.49
C ALA A 210 3.30 -11.56 -10.35
N PRO A 211 4.08 -11.48 -11.44
CA PRO A 211 5.50 -11.84 -11.39
C PRO A 211 6.29 -10.86 -10.48
N PRO A 212 7.47 -11.28 -10.00
CA PRO A 212 8.36 -10.42 -9.23
C PRO A 212 8.71 -9.13 -9.97
N GLN A 213 8.83 -8.03 -9.24
CA GLN A 213 9.21 -6.74 -9.83
C GLN A 213 10.62 -6.79 -10.42
N LYS A 214 10.80 -6.15 -11.58
CA LYS A 214 12.12 -5.97 -12.20
C LYS A 214 13.06 -5.16 -11.29
N LYS A 215 14.37 -5.38 -11.45
CA LYS A 215 15.44 -4.69 -10.71
C LYS A 215 15.22 -3.16 -10.69
N PHE A 216 15.44 -2.54 -9.53
CA PHE A 216 15.21 -1.11 -9.35
C PHE A 216 16.31 -0.27 -9.99
N GLU A 217 17.56 -0.69 -9.84
CA GLU A 217 18.73 0.03 -10.35
C GLU A 217 18.71 0.13 -11.88
N GLY A 218 18.96 1.33 -12.40
CA GLY A 218 18.88 1.61 -13.84
C GLY A 218 17.46 1.71 -14.40
N SER A 219 16.43 1.41 -13.62
CA SER A 219 15.03 1.44 -14.08
C SER A 219 14.49 2.87 -14.20
N ARG A 220 13.44 3.04 -15.04
CA ARG A 220 12.70 4.32 -15.12
C ARG A 220 12.19 4.78 -13.75
N ARG A 221 11.79 3.87 -12.87
CA ARG A 221 11.35 4.18 -11.48
C ARG A 221 12.44 4.91 -10.70
N GLN A 222 13.70 4.51 -10.84
CA GLN A 222 14.82 5.18 -10.18
C GLN A 222 14.99 6.62 -10.69
N TYR A 223 14.97 6.82 -12.00
CA TYR A 223 15.14 8.15 -12.59
C TYR A 223 13.97 9.09 -12.29
N ARG A 224 12.75 8.59 -12.27
CA ARG A 224 11.58 9.34 -11.81
C ARG A 224 11.77 9.84 -10.37
N GLY A 225 12.26 8.96 -9.50
CA GLY A 225 12.61 9.32 -8.12
C GLY A 225 13.68 10.40 -8.02
N LYS A 226 14.75 10.29 -8.84
CA LYS A 226 15.85 11.28 -8.90
C LYS A 226 15.37 12.65 -9.37
N ILE A 227 14.52 12.71 -10.40
CA ILE A 227 13.93 13.99 -10.86
C ILE A 227 13.20 14.68 -9.69
N LEU A 228 12.32 13.98 -9.02
CA LEU A 228 11.58 14.56 -7.89
C LEU A 228 12.50 14.93 -6.72
N GLN A 229 13.58 14.20 -6.51
CA GLN A 229 14.57 14.56 -5.51
C GLN A 229 15.23 15.91 -5.84
N PHE A 230 15.73 16.09 -7.05
CA PHE A 230 16.35 17.34 -7.48
C PHE A 230 15.38 18.53 -7.40
N LEU A 231 14.11 18.32 -7.76
CA LEU A 231 13.09 19.37 -7.71
C LEU A 231 12.62 19.73 -6.30
N ARG A 232 12.85 18.85 -5.31
CA ARG A 232 12.66 19.21 -3.89
C ARG A 232 13.76 20.16 -3.41
N GLU A 233 15.00 19.90 -3.81
CA GLU A 233 16.17 20.65 -3.40
C GLU A 233 16.29 22.00 -4.13
N THR A 234 15.77 22.08 -5.35
CA THR A 234 15.86 23.28 -6.21
C THR A 234 14.46 23.76 -6.63
N PRO A 235 14.15 25.05 -6.58
CA PRO A 235 12.83 25.57 -6.97
C PRO A 235 12.43 25.23 -8.39
N ALA A 236 13.37 25.32 -9.34
CA ALA A 236 13.19 24.95 -10.74
C ALA A 236 14.53 24.55 -11.37
N LEU A 237 14.52 23.59 -12.28
CA LEU A 237 15.70 23.14 -13.04
C LEU A 237 15.39 23.16 -14.53
N LYS A 238 16.29 23.75 -15.33
CA LYS A 238 16.22 23.67 -16.79
C LYS A 238 16.39 22.21 -17.23
N LEU A 239 15.65 21.77 -18.23
CA LEU A 239 15.71 20.39 -18.75
C LEU A 239 17.11 19.95 -19.18
N PRO A 240 17.96 20.79 -19.84
CA PRO A 240 19.35 20.42 -20.12
C PRO A 240 20.19 20.19 -18.86
N ALA A 241 20.00 20.99 -17.81
CA ALA A 241 20.71 20.79 -16.54
C ALA A 241 20.27 19.50 -15.84
N LEU A 242 18.97 19.20 -15.86
CA LEU A 242 18.39 17.96 -15.35
C LEU A 242 18.95 16.74 -16.11
N ALA A 243 19.03 16.80 -17.44
CA ALA A 243 19.60 15.76 -18.28
C ALA A 243 21.08 15.48 -17.91
N LYS A 244 21.86 16.53 -17.71
CA LYS A 244 23.27 16.43 -17.27
C LYS A 244 23.38 15.73 -15.90
N GLN A 245 22.55 16.11 -14.92
CA GLN A 245 22.53 15.50 -13.58
C GLN A 245 22.12 14.03 -13.61
N LEU A 246 21.19 13.67 -14.47
CA LEU A 246 20.72 12.28 -14.65
C LEU A 246 21.69 11.43 -15.47
N LYS A 247 22.67 12.05 -16.15
CA LYS A 247 23.57 11.42 -17.16
C LYS A 247 22.76 10.70 -18.24
N LYS A 248 21.73 11.39 -18.78
CA LYS A 248 20.82 10.89 -19.81
C LYS A 248 20.64 11.89 -20.94
N PRO A 249 20.31 11.45 -22.17
CA PRO A 249 20.00 12.33 -23.30
C PRO A 249 18.88 13.32 -22.94
N LEU A 250 18.96 14.55 -23.49
CA LEU A 250 17.93 15.58 -23.28
C LEU A 250 16.53 15.10 -23.68
N ALA A 251 16.40 14.54 -24.89
CA ALA A 251 15.11 14.03 -25.37
C ALA A 251 14.49 12.96 -24.46
N TRP A 252 15.31 12.05 -23.92
CA TRP A 252 14.84 11.04 -22.97
C TRP A 252 14.38 11.68 -21.64
N THR A 253 15.13 12.68 -21.15
CA THR A 253 14.81 13.39 -19.90
C THR A 253 13.55 14.23 -20.04
N THR A 254 13.38 14.93 -21.18
CA THR A 254 12.17 15.70 -21.49
C THR A 254 10.93 14.79 -21.51
N LYS A 255 10.99 13.67 -22.24
CA LYS A 255 9.91 12.70 -22.26
C LYS A 255 9.52 12.18 -20.87
N LEU A 256 10.53 11.92 -20.02
CA LEU A 256 10.26 11.46 -18.65
C LEU A 256 9.65 12.56 -17.78
N ALA A 257 10.05 13.81 -17.97
CA ALA A 257 9.47 14.96 -17.27
C ALA A 257 8.02 15.25 -17.73
N GLU A 258 7.72 15.10 -19.02
CA GLU A 258 6.37 15.19 -19.59
C GLU A 258 5.44 14.11 -19.02
N GLU A 259 5.90 12.87 -18.89
CA GLU A 259 5.15 11.79 -18.23
C GLU A 259 4.84 12.13 -16.77
N LEU A 260 5.83 12.67 -16.05
CA LEU A 260 5.64 13.12 -14.67
C LEU A 260 4.67 14.31 -14.57
N GLN A 261 4.67 15.19 -15.57
CA GLN A 261 3.69 16.28 -15.67
C GLN A 261 2.28 15.73 -15.90
N GLY A 262 2.10 14.78 -16.80
CA GLY A 262 0.80 14.11 -17.02
C GLY A 262 0.24 13.43 -15.78
N GLU A 263 1.11 13.01 -14.85
CA GLU A 263 0.73 12.46 -13.56
C GLU A 263 0.54 13.52 -12.45
N GLY A 264 0.78 14.80 -12.74
CA GLY A 264 0.69 15.90 -11.77
C GLY A 264 1.85 15.98 -10.78
N LEU A 265 2.97 15.30 -11.05
CA LEU A 265 4.15 15.25 -10.19
C LEU A 265 5.18 16.34 -10.50
N VAL A 266 5.15 16.87 -11.72
CA VAL A 266 6.04 17.92 -12.20
C VAL A 266 5.21 18.93 -12.97
N GLN A 267 5.62 20.19 -12.95
CA GLN A 267 5.13 21.24 -13.83
C GLN A 267 6.28 21.69 -14.74
N LEU A 268 6.04 21.70 -16.06
CA LEU A 268 6.97 22.24 -17.04
C LEU A 268 6.56 23.65 -17.44
N ARG A 269 7.52 24.61 -17.39
CA ARG A 269 7.36 25.99 -17.85
C ARG A 269 8.67 26.49 -18.44
N ASN A 270 8.66 27.02 -19.68
CA ASN A 270 9.82 27.61 -20.32
C ASN A 270 11.09 26.72 -20.18
N ASP A 271 11.02 25.49 -20.67
CA ASP A 271 12.10 24.49 -20.60
C ASP A 271 12.63 24.17 -19.17
N SER A 272 11.88 24.51 -18.15
CA SER A 272 12.22 24.23 -16.76
C SER A 272 11.17 23.33 -16.12
N ALA A 273 11.65 22.37 -15.32
CA ALA A 273 10.84 21.50 -14.48
C ALA A 273 10.81 22.02 -13.04
N MET A 274 9.65 21.96 -12.39
CA MET A 274 9.44 22.32 -10.98
C MET A 274 8.37 21.45 -10.35
N LEU A 275 8.29 21.41 -9.01
CA LEU A 275 7.17 20.79 -8.32
C LEU A 275 5.91 21.67 -8.44
N PRO A 276 4.70 21.06 -8.63
CA PRO A 276 3.45 21.82 -8.77
C PRO A 276 3.11 22.60 -7.50
N GLY A 277 2.73 23.88 -7.66
CA GLY A 277 2.33 24.75 -6.53
C GLY A 277 3.50 25.27 -5.69
N LYS A 278 4.76 25.00 -6.07
CA LYS A 278 5.93 25.59 -5.40
C LYS A 278 6.03 27.08 -5.76
N LYS A 279 5.94 27.96 -4.74
CA LYS A 279 6.15 29.41 -4.95
C LYS A 279 7.60 29.64 -5.39
N ARG A 280 7.81 30.48 -6.40
CA ARG A 280 9.14 31.04 -6.69
C ARG A 280 9.52 31.94 -5.49
N LYS A 281 10.65 31.64 -4.86
CA LYS A 281 11.29 32.63 -3.99
C LYS A 281 11.95 33.68 -4.84
#